data_5483907ab51b1fcae9e64fc694a9e4b9
#
_entry.id   5483907ab51b1fcae9e64fc694a9e4b9
#
_cell.length_a   1.000
_cell.length_b   1.000
_cell.length_c   1.000
_cell.angle_alpha   90.00
_cell.angle_beta   90.00
_cell.angle_gamma   90.00
#
_symmetry.space_group_name_H-M   'P 1'
#
loop_
_entity.id
_entity.type
_entity.pdbx_description
1 polymer ?
#
loop_
_entity_poly.entity_id
_entity_poly.type
_entity_poly.pdbx_seq_one_letter_code
_entity_poly.pdbx_strand_id
1 'polypeptide(L)'
;PPPPPPPPPPPPPPPRAPPPPPPPPPPPPRARIADLRQQARRRLPRLLLDNAERGTPEGPGWRANRRALAGLVLKPGPAGAPTGARTGAPTGATPDPATRLLGEEAAMPVAIAPTALAGLFHPRGEILGARAAQRVGIPFCLSALSVQPVEQVAAAVPRPLWFQLPLLRDREAMRALLARASAAGCATLVVTLSARLPVPLPRRFGQGGGLPLGLSLSQALDILAHPGWALGLLRAEHRSLGNLRGLVPEGDGLASLLPWLQAQCLTAPDWQAVAWLRGLWPGRLVLKGVLRPAEAHAALDCGAEGVIVSNHGSDAGAEPLPSLQALPEVARLLRGRCAVLADGGIRSGGDVLKALSLGACGVLVGRAWLYGLAADGEAGVERALRILHAELCAAMRRGGISGMSGGGQET
;
A
#
# COMPACT_ATOMS: atom_id res chain seq x y z
N PRO A 1 -57.09 77.17 -4.51
CA PRO A 1 -56.01 76.21 -4.75
C PRO A 1 -56.61 74.85 -4.82
N PRO A 2 -56.21 73.98 -5.78
CA PRO A 2 -56.66 72.63 -5.89
C PRO A 2 -56.11 71.75 -4.69
N PRO A 3 -56.83 70.69 -4.28
CA PRO A 3 -56.37 69.83 -3.19
C PRO A 3 -55.07 69.08 -3.58
N PRO A 4 -54.18 68.78 -2.60
CA PRO A 4 -52.94 68.05 -2.88
C PRO A 4 -53.23 66.65 -3.44
N PRO A 5 -52.34 66.11 -4.29
CA PRO A 5 -52.50 64.74 -4.86
C PRO A 5 -52.44 63.67 -3.75
N PRO A 6 -53.13 62.55 -3.92
CA PRO A 6 -53.09 61.43 -2.94
C PRO A 6 -51.68 60.85 -2.83
N PRO A 7 -51.30 60.32 -1.66
CA PRO A 7 -49.97 59.73 -1.46
C PRO A 7 -49.81 58.45 -2.36
N PRO A 8 -48.58 58.16 -2.82
CA PRO A 8 -48.35 57.00 -3.65
C PRO A 8 -48.65 55.69 -2.88
N PRO A 9 -49.08 54.62 -3.58
CA PRO A 9 -49.33 53.36 -2.95
C PRO A 9 -48.09 52.77 -2.30
N PRO A 10 -48.21 52.00 -1.20
CA PRO A 10 -47.07 51.35 -0.55
C PRO A 10 -46.35 50.37 -1.49
N PRO A 11 -45.00 50.24 -1.40
CA PRO A 11 -44.27 49.32 -2.23
C PRO A 11 -44.74 47.84 -1.98
N PRO A 12 -44.71 46.97 -3.00
CA PRO A 12 -45.07 45.59 -2.85
C PRO A 12 -44.18 44.90 -1.82
N PRO A 13 -44.68 43.91 -1.05
CA PRO A 13 -43.89 43.18 -0.08
C PRO A 13 -42.74 42.44 -0.79
N PRO A 14 -41.55 42.37 -0.13
CA PRO A 14 -40.41 41.67 -0.72
C PRO A 14 -40.75 40.19 -1.02
N PRO A 15 -40.20 39.60 -2.10
CA PRO A 15 -40.45 38.22 -2.45
C PRO A 15 -40.06 37.30 -1.28
N ARG A 16 -40.90 36.33 -0.97
CA ARG A 16 -40.59 35.32 0.07
C ARG A 16 -39.29 34.64 -0.27
N ALA A 17 -38.37 34.55 0.72
CA ALA A 17 -37.12 33.79 0.60
C ALA A 17 -37.46 32.34 0.18
N PRO A 18 -36.67 31.75 -0.74
CA PRO A 18 -36.84 30.34 -1.10
C PRO A 18 -36.73 29.45 0.14
N PRO A 19 -37.47 28.34 0.21
CA PRO A 19 -37.37 27.42 1.34
C PRO A 19 -35.92 26.91 1.47
N PRO A 20 -35.43 26.67 2.69
CA PRO A 20 -34.10 26.15 2.88
C PRO A 20 -33.94 24.82 2.14
N PRO A 21 -32.75 24.53 1.57
CA PRO A 21 -32.51 23.27 0.89
C PRO A 21 -32.76 22.10 1.87
N PRO A 22 -33.26 20.94 1.37
CA PRO A 22 -33.45 19.77 2.21
C PRO A 22 -32.14 19.37 2.90
N PRO A 23 -32.20 18.85 4.14
CA PRO A 23 -31.01 18.41 4.85
C PRO A 23 -30.26 17.37 3.99
N PRO A 24 -28.91 17.37 4.00
CA PRO A 24 -28.14 16.41 3.24
C PRO A 24 -28.53 14.98 3.68
N PRO A 25 -28.56 14.00 2.76
CA PRO A 25 -28.86 12.63 3.10
C PRO A 25 -27.91 12.14 4.20
N PRO A 26 -28.38 11.27 5.13
CA PRO A 26 -27.53 10.72 6.18
C PRO A 26 -26.28 10.08 5.53
N PRO A 27 -25.08 10.26 6.12
CA PRO A 27 -23.86 9.68 5.57
C PRO A 27 -24.09 8.17 5.41
N PRO A 28 -23.65 7.57 4.28
CA PRO A 28 -23.79 6.13 4.07
C PRO A 28 -23.16 5.38 5.26
N PRO A 29 -23.70 4.21 5.63
CA PRO A 29 -23.15 3.41 6.71
C PRO A 29 -21.64 3.30 6.48
N ARG A 30 -20.83 3.59 7.52
CA ARG A 30 -19.38 3.76 7.42
C ARG A 30 -18.76 2.53 6.75
N ALA A 31 -18.49 2.62 5.45
CA ALA A 31 -17.79 1.59 4.71
C ALA A 31 -16.43 1.33 5.38
N ARG A 32 -16.06 0.07 5.53
CA ARG A 32 -14.80 -0.37 6.15
C ARG A 32 -13.99 -1.18 5.14
N ILE A 33 -12.70 -1.29 5.37
CA ILE A 33 -11.83 -2.20 4.58
C ILE A 33 -12.34 -3.65 4.64
N ALA A 34 -12.99 -4.05 5.74
CA ALA A 34 -13.61 -5.37 5.87
C ALA A 34 -14.75 -5.60 4.87
N ASP A 35 -15.51 -4.56 4.52
CA ASP A 35 -16.60 -4.66 3.54
C ASP A 35 -16.04 -4.88 2.13
N LEU A 36 -14.94 -4.19 1.79
CA LEU A 36 -14.21 -4.42 0.52
C LEU A 36 -13.64 -5.83 0.46
N ARG A 37 -13.11 -6.35 1.57
CA ARG A 37 -12.65 -7.74 1.66
C ARG A 37 -13.79 -8.73 1.39
N GLN A 38 -14.98 -8.48 1.93
CA GLN A 38 -16.14 -9.33 1.68
C GLN A 38 -16.59 -9.27 0.21
N GLN A 39 -16.55 -8.09 -0.42
CA GLN A 39 -16.82 -7.93 -1.84
C GLN A 39 -15.77 -8.65 -2.70
N ALA A 40 -14.49 -8.53 -2.38
CA ALA A 40 -13.40 -9.24 -3.04
C ALA A 40 -13.60 -10.77 -3.01
N ARG A 41 -14.06 -11.32 -1.88
CA ARG A 41 -14.37 -12.75 -1.72
C ARG A 41 -15.48 -13.26 -2.64
N ARG A 42 -16.38 -12.38 -3.07
CA ARG A 42 -17.46 -12.72 -4.00
C ARG A 42 -17.04 -12.64 -5.46
N ARG A 43 -15.92 -11.98 -5.74
CA ARG A 43 -15.44 -11.71 -7.12
C ARG A 43 -14.24 -12.54 -7.53
N LEU A 44 -13.46 -13.01 -6.56
CA LEU A 44 -12.22 -13.75 -6.81
C LEU A 44 -12.34 -15.22 -6.45
N PRO A 45 -11.74 -16.11 -7.24
CA PRO A 45 -11.53 -17.50 -6.81
C PRO A 45 -10.78 -17.55 -5.49
N ARG A 46 -11.15 -18.52 -4.64
CA ARG A 46 -10.54 -18.72 -3.30
C ARG A 46 -9.02 -18.87 -3.39
N LEU A 47 -8.54 -19.56 -4.44
CA LEU A 47 -7.11 -19.74 -4.67
C LEU A 47 -6.33 -18.41 -4.63
N LEU A 48 -6.83 -17.37 -5.29
CA LEU A 48 -6.17 -16.06 -5.32
C LEU A 48 -6.29 -15.32 -3.99
N LEU A 49 -7.48 -15.32 -3.43
CA LEU A 49 -7.71 -14.62 -2.17
C LEU A 49 -6.94 -15.28 -1.03
N ASP A 50 -6.97 -16.61 -0.95
CA ASP A 50 -6.20 -17.38 0.01
C ASP A 50 -4.70 -17.14 -0.15
N ASN A 51 -4.20 -17.01 -1.38
CA ASN A 51 -2.80 -16.64 -1.62
C ASN A 51 -2.47 -15.24 -1.09
N ALA A 52 -3.31 -14.25 -1.33
CA ALA A 52 -3.14 -12.90 -0.77
C ALA A 52 -3.28 -12.86 0.75
N GLU A 53 -4.10 -13.76 1.29
CA GLU A 53 -4.36 -13.89 2.72
C GLU A 53 -3.48 -14.93 3.40
N ARG A 54 -2.69 -15.70 2.66
CA ARG A 54 -1.68 -16.63 3.17
C ARG A 54 -0.38 -15.97 3.59
N GLY A 55 -0.26 -15.43 4.25
CA GLY A 55 0.30 -14.88 5.39
C GLY A 55 -0.82 -14.57 6.38
N THR A 56 -1.70 -15.30 6.61
CA THR A 56 -3.13 -15.52 6.32
C THR A 56 -3.97 -15.36 7.56
N PRO A 57 -5.32 -15.40 7.52
CA PRO A 57 -6.14 -15.27 8.71
C PRO A 57 -5.77 -16.30 9.80
N GLU A 58 -5.03 -17.31 9.45
CA GLU A 58 -4.62 -18.42 10.32
C GLU A 58 -3.11 -18.50 10.55
N GLY A 59 -2.30 -17.73 9.79
CA GLY A 59 -0.85 -17.71 9.98
C GLY A 59 -0.42 -16.86 11.19
N PRO A 60 0.65 -17.26 11.91
CA PRO A 60 1.11 -16.59 13.13
C PRO A 60 1.48 -15.12 12.90
N GLY A 61 2.12 -14.78 11.77
CA GLY A 61 2.62 -13.42 11.52
C GLY A 61 1.53 -12.38 11.33
N TRP A 62 0.49 -12.71 10.58
CA TRP A 62 -0.64 -11.79 10.38
C TRP A 62 -1.41 -11.57 11.68
N ARG A 63 -1.68 -12.64 12.44
CA ARG A 63 -2.35 -12.54 13.74
C ARG A 63 -1.51 -11.74 14.72
N ALA A 64 -0.20 -11.95 14.74
CA ALA A 64 0.72 -11.22 15.60
C ALA A 64 0.67 -9.70 15.29
N ASN A 65 0.74 -9.30 14.01
CA ASN A 65 0.60 -7.91 13.61
C ASN A 65 -0.76 -7.31 14.02
N ARG A 66 -1.87 -8.06 13.81
CA ARG A 66 -3.21 -7.58 14.19
C ARG A 66 -3.40 -7.53 15.70
N ARG A 67 -2.85 -8.47 16.48
CA ARG A 67 -2.87 -8.45 17.93
C ARG A 67 -2.04 -7.28 18.48
N ALA A 68 -0.86 -7.04 17.92
CA ALA A 68 -0.03 -5.89 18.28
C ALA A 68 -0.78 -4.58 18.06
N LEU A 69 -1.42 -4.40 16.90
CA LEU A 69 -2.26 -3.24 16.62
C LEU A 69 -3.47 -3.12 17.55
N ALA A 70 -4.15 -4.23 17.85
CA ALA A 70 -5.32 -4.22 18.74
C ALA A 70 -4.96 -3.86 20.18
N GLY A 71 -3.80 -4.34 20.66
CA GLY A 71 -3.31 -4.08 22.02
C GLY A 71 -2.80 -2.64 22.24
N LEU A 72 -2.54 -1.89 21.16
CA LEU A 72 -2.10 -0.50 21.29
C LEU A 72 -3.30 0.41 21.60
N VAL A 73 -3.18 1.15 22.69
CA VAL A 73 -4.13 2.18 23.08
C VAL A 73 -3.50 3.55 22.79
N LEU A 74 -4.15 4.35 21.94
CA LEU A 74 -3.76 5.75 21.74
C LEU A 74 -4.16 6.55 22.98
N LYS A 75 -3.17 7.17 23.63
CA LYS A 75 -3.44 8.11 24.73
C LYS A 75 -3.98 9.41 24.14
N PRO A 76 -5.10 9.94 24.66
CA PRO A 76 -5.58 11.27 24.27
C PRO A 76 -4.58 12.37 24.64
N GLY A 77 -4.57 13.43 23.85
CA GLY A 77 -3.78 14.63 24.14
C GLY A 77 -2.33 14.60 23.64
N PRO A 78 -1.54 15.66 23.96
CA PRO A 78 -0.20 15.86 23.39
C PRO A 78 0.79 14.74 23.70
N ALA A 79 0.64 14.07 24.85
CA ALA A 79 1.51 12.95 25.25
C ALA A 79 1.37 11.70 24.38
N GLY A 80 0.28 11.56 23.64
CA GLY A 80 0.04 10.46 22.71
C GLY A 80 0.13 10.85 21.23
N ALA A 81 0.46 12.11 20.94
CA ALA A 81 0.57 12.59 19.56
C ALA A 81 1.85 12.06 18.89
N PRO A 82 1.78 11.73 17.59
CA PRO A 82 2.95 11.38 16.79
C PRO A 82 4.03 12.48 16.82
N THR A 83 5.29 12.10 16.61
CA THR A 83 6.39 13.06 16.43
C THR A 83 6.06 13.96 15.24
N GLY A 84 6.14 15.28 15.40
CA GLY A 84 5.79 16.25 14.38
C GLY A 84 4.29 16.48 14.19
N ALA A 85 3.41 15.93 15.04
CA ALA A 85 1.99 16.28 15.00
C ALA A 85 1.75 17.69 15.53
N ARG A 86 0.90 18.45 14.85
CA ARG A 86 0.37 19.74 15.35
C ARG A 86 -0.82 19.45 16.23
N THR A 87 -0.82 19.99 17.44
CA THR A 87 -1.89 19.89 18.44
C THR A 87 -2.46 21.27 18.76
N GLY A 88 -3.61 21.34 19.42
CA GLY A 88 -4.18 22.61 19.85
C GLY A 88 -5.06 23.32 18.83
N ALA A 89 -5.60 22.61 17.84
CA ALA A 89 -6.58 23.22 16.95
C ALA A 89 -7.87 23.63 17.68
N PRO A 90 -8.54 24.71 17.23
CA PRO A 90 -9.86 25.07 17.71
C PRO A 90 -10.83 23.90 17.59
N THR A 91 -11.75 23.80 18.56
CA THR A 91 -12.81 22.79 18.55
C THR A 91 -13.62 22.92 17.26
N GLY A 92 -13.69 21.84 16.46
CA GLY A 92 -14.44 21.84 15.19
C GLY A 92 -13.57 21.93 13.92
N ALA A 93 -12.29 22.26 14.01
CA ALA A 93 -11.41 22.24 12.83
C ALA A 93 -11.27 20.83 12.24
N THR A 94 -11.28 20.75 10.91
CA THR A 94 -10.99 19.49 10.21
C THR A 94 -9.49 19.23 10.25
N PRO A 95 -9.03 18.12 10.82
CA PRO A 95 -7.61 17.79 10.79
C PRO A 95 -7.09 17.61 9.38
N ASP A 96 -5.88 18.10 9.13
CA ASP A 96 -5.17 17.93 7.87
C ASP A 96 -4.10 16.85 8.01
N PRO A 97 -4.29 15.65 7.43
CA PRO A 97 -3.32 14.57 7.46
C PRO A 97 -2.22 14.69 6.40
N ALA A 98 -2.22 15.74 5.59
CA ALA A 98 -1.19 15.95 4.56
C ALA A 98 0.22 16.02 5.19
N THR A 99 1.19 15.47 4.49
CA THR A 99 2.58 15.32 4.95
C THR A 99 3.54 15.18 3.76
N ARG A 100 4.83 15.00 4.08
CA ARG A 100 5.83 14.56 3.09
C ARG A 100 6.34 13.17 3.43
N LEU A 101 6.37 12.28 2.45
CA LEU A 101 6.95 10.93 2.55
C LEU A 101 8.16 10.84 1.64
N LEU A 102 9.33 10.62 2.20
CA LEU A 102 10.59 10.56 1.45
C LEU A 102 10.74 11.77 0.50
N GLY A 103 10.41 12.97 0.99
CA GLY A 103 10.48 14.20 0.22
C GLY A 103 9.35 14.44 -0.80
N GLU A 104 8.40 13.52 -0.95
CA GLU A 104 7.24 13.68 -1.83
C GLU A 104 6.02 14.13 -1.05
N GLU A 105 5.25 15.09 -1.61
CA GLU A 105 3.97 15.52 -1.04
C GLU A 105 2.97 14.35 -1.03
N ALA A 106 2.32 14.13 0.11
CA ALA A 106 1.32 13.10 0.29
C ALA A 106 0.10 13.65 1.03
N ALA A 107 -1.10 13.39 0.52
CA ALA A 107 -2.35 13.84 1.14
C ALA A 107 -2.63 13.18 2.51
N MET A 108 -1.89 12.13 2.83
CA MET A 108 -1.89 11.47 4.14
C MET A 108 -0.60 10.64 4.28
N PRO A 109 -0.17 10.28 5.51
CA PRO A 109 1.06 9.51 5.75
C PRO A 109 0.90 8.02 5.37
N VAL A 110 0.47 7.78 4.13
CA VAL A 110 0.22 6.43 3.59
C VAL A 110 0.79 6.33 2.18
N ALA A 111 1.46 5.23 1.89
CA ALA A 111 1.82 4.81 0.53
C ALA A 111 1.21 3.44 0.21
N ILE A 112 0.99 3.14 -1.06
CA ILE A 112 0.63 1.79 -1.47
C ILE A 112 1.87 0.90 -1.42
N ALA A 113 1.76 -0.22 -0.69
CA ALA A 113 2.83 -1.21 -0.57
C ALA A 113 3.07 -1.97 -1.88
N PRO A 114 4.32 -2.36 -2.16
CA PRO A 114 4.60 -3.25 -3.27
C PRO A 114 3.88 -4.58 -3.07
N THR A 115 3.14 -4.99 -4.07
CA THR A 115 2.38 -6.23 -4.06
C THR A 115 2.62 -6.99 -5.35
N ALA A 116 3.08 -8.22 -5.22
CA ALA A 116 3.29 -9.10 -6.36
C ALA A 116 1.96 -9.49 -6.99
N LEU A 117 1.95 -9.66 -8.33
CA LEU A 117 0.86 -10.27 -9.08
C LEU A 117 -0.51 -9.57 -8.90
N ALA A 118 -0.54 -8.25 -8.65
CA ALA A 118 -1.81 -7.53 -8.48
C ALA A 118 -2.68 -7.57 -9.75
N GLY A 119 -2.07 -7.68 -10.93
CA GLY A 119 -2.77 -7.87 -12.20
C GLY A 119 -3.58 -9.17 -12.31
N LEU A 120 -3.34 -10.16 -11.44
CA LEU A 120 -4.18 -11.36 -11.35
C LEU A 120 -5.47 -11.13 -10.56
N PHE A 121 -5.51 -10.11 -9.69
CA PHE A 121 -6.72 -9.74 -8.93
C PHE A 121 -7.71 -8.96 -9.78
N HIS A 122 -7.18 -8.15 -10.69
CA HIS A 122 -7.96 -7.40 -11.68
C HIS A 122 -7.06 -7.11 -12.90
N PRO A 123 -7.56 -7.28 -14.14
CA PRO A 123 -6.80 -6.91 -15.32
C PRO A 123 -6.25 -5.48 -15.20
N ARG A 124 -4.96 -5.30 -15.53
CA ARG A 124 -4.23 -4.04 -15.38
C ARG A 124 -4.17 -3.51 -13.93
N GLY A 125 -4.21 -4.40 -12.92
CA GLY A 125 -4.36 -4.06 -11.51
C GLY A 125 -3.35 -3.04 -10.99
N GLU A 126 -2.08 -3.15 -11.39
CA GLU A 126 -1.02 -2.23 -10.98
C GLU A 126 -1.25 -0.83 -11.55
N ILE A 127 -1.69 -0.71 -12.81
CA ILE A 127 -2.03 0.58 -13.45
C ILE A 127 -3.21 1.22 -12.73
N LEU A 128 -4.26 0.45 -12.44
CA LEU A 128 -5.44 0.95 -11.73
C LEU A 128 -5.10 1.39 -10.31
N GLY A 129 -4.23 0.62 -9.62
CA GLY A 129 -3.71 0.97 -8.30
C GLY A 129 -2.90 2.27 -8.31
N ALA A 130 -2.00 2.44 -9.28
CA ALA A 130 -1.19 3.63 -9.43
C ALA A 130 -2.04 4.88 -9.72
N ARG A 131 -3.04 4.76 -10.61
CA ARG A 131 -3.98 5.86 -10.90
C ARG A 131 -4.81 6.25 -9.69
N ALA A 132 -5.33 5.29 -8.94
CA ALA A 132 -6.09 5.56 -7.74
C ALA A 132 -5.23 6.25 -6.67
N ALA A 133 -3.98 5.79 -6.47
CA ALA A 133 -3.02 6.43 -5.58
C ALA A 133 -2.75 7.88 -6.00
N GLN A 134 -2.56 8.11 -7.29
CA GLN A 134 -2.36 9.44 -7.87
C GLN A 134 -3.55 10.38 -7.61
N ARG A 135 -4.79 9.91 -7.81
CA ARG A 135 -6.00 10.71 -7.54
C ARG A 135 -6.17 11.06 -6.08
N VAL A 136 -5.76 10.16 -5.19
CA VAL A 136 -5.79 10.41 -3.74
C VAL A 136 -4.58 11.22 -3.27
N GLY A 137 -3.55 11.37 -4.10
CA GLY A 137 -2.36 12.15 -3.79
C GLY A 137 -1.38 11.43 -2.87
N ILE A 138 -1.20 10.12 -3.01
CA ILE A 138 -0.24 9.32 -2.23
C ILE A 138 0.75 8.55 -3.13
N PRO A 139 1.96 8.20 -2.64
CA PRO A 139 2.91 7.41 -3.38
C PRO A 139 2.42 5.97 -3.67
N PHE A 140 2.83 5.45 -4.83
CA PHE A 140 2.61 4.06 -5.24
C PHE A 140 3.94 3.33 -5.40
N CYS A 141 4.12 2.23 -4.67
CA CYS A 141 5.28 1.36 -4.81
C CYS A 141 4.95 0.16 -5.70
N LEU A 142 5.52 0.14 -6.91
CA LEU A 142 5.38 -0.97 -7.85
C LEU A 142 6.35 -2.10 -7.48
N SER A 143 5.89 -3.33 -7.48
CA SER A 143 6.75 -4.49 -7.27
C SER A 143 7.46 -4.89 -8.58
N ALA A 144 8.72 -5.31 -8.51
CA ALA A 144 9.37 -6.00 -9.62
C ALA A 144 8.64 -7.28 -10.05
N LEU A 145 7.82 -7.83 -9.15
CA LEU A 145 6.97 -9.01 -9.39
C LEU A 145 5.54 -8.62 -9.83
N SER A 146 5.38 -7.46 -10.46
CA SER A 146 4.11 -7.01 -11.04
C SER A 146 3.80 -7.73 -12.36
N VAL A 147 2.51 -7.85 -12.66
CA VAL A 147 2.04 -8.37 -13.95
C VAL A 147 2.26 -7.34 -15.06
N GLN A 148 2.01 -6.06 -14.74
CA GLN A 148 2.26 -4.99 -15.69
C GLN A 148 3.73 -4.56 -15.68
N PRO A 149 4.37 -4.37 -16.83
CA PRO A 149 5.72 -3.83 -16.92
C PRO A 149 5.81 -2.43 -16.31
N VAL A 150 6.98 -2.10 -15.73
CA VAL A 150 7.19 -0.79 -15.06
C VAL A 150 6.97 0.38 -16.02
N GLU A 151 7.33 0.23 -17.27
CA GLU A 151 7.18 1.24 -18.32
C GLU A 151 5.70 1.60 -18.56
N GLN A 152 4.82 0.58 -18.59
CA GLN A 152 3.39 0.80 -18.80
C GLN A 152 2.73 1.43 -17.57
N VAL A 153 3.17 1.05 -16.36
CA VAL A 153 2.62 1.65 -15.13
C VAL A 153 3.09 3.09 -14.99
N ALA A 154 4.36 3.37 -15.28
CA ALA A 154 4.91 4.72 -15.23
C ALA A 154 4.25 5.64 -16.27
N ALA A 155 4.06 5.18 -17.49
CA ALA A 155 3.36 5.94 -18.54
C ALA A 155 1.88 6.24 -18.21
N ALA A 156 1.29 5.51 -17.28
CA ALA A 156 -0.12 5.70 -16.92
C ALA A 156 -0.36 6.77 -15.85
N VAL A 157 0.70 7.32 -15.22
CA VAL A 157 0.63 8.28 -14.11
C VAL A 157 1.69 9.37 -14.26
N PRO A 158 1.39 10.64 -13.92
CA PRO A 158 2.34 11.74 -14.07
C PRO A 158 3.41 11.80 -12.95
N ARG A 159 3.15 11.23 -11.77
CA ARG A 159 4.11 11.25 -10.65
C ARG A 159 5.05 10.06 -10.74
N PRO A 160 6.33 10.23 -10.39
CA PRO A 160 7.28 9.12 -10.30
C PRO A 160 6.78 8.01 -9.39
N LEU A 161 7.11 6.77 -9.74
CA LEU A 161 6.81 5.58 -8.94
C LEU A 161 7.96 5.29 -7.97
N TRP A 162 7.64 4.63 -6.86
CA TRP A 162 8.62 3.85 -6.13
C TRP A 162 8.68 2.46 -6.77
N PHE A 163 9.87 1.92 -6.91
CA PHE A 163 10.07 0.58 -7.50
C PHE A 163 10.66 -0.36 -6.45
N GLN A 164 9.98 -1.47 -6.17
CA GLN A 164 10.49 -2.46 -5.23
C GLN A 164 11.19 -3.60 -5.96
N LEU A 165 12.40 -3.91 -5.50
CA LEU A 165 13.26 -4.98 -5.97
C LEU A 165 13.54 -5.97 -4.83
N PRO A 166 13.26 -7.28 -4.97
CA PRO A 166 13.78 -8.27 -4.03
C PRO A 166 15.29 -8.47 -4.26
N LEU A 167 16.04 -8.81 -3.23
CA LEU A 167 17.42 -9.25 -3.41
C LEU A 167 17.42 -10.61 -4.11
N LEU A 168 18.10 -10.68 -5.25
CA LEU A 168 18.28 -11.88 -6.04
C LEU A 168 19.76 -12.31 -6.02
N ARG A 169 20.03 -13.59 -6.23
CA ARG A 169 21.38 -14.11 -6.47
C ARG A 169 21.93 -13.63 -7.80
N ASP A 170 21.06 -13.57 -8.81
CA ASP A 170 21.38 -13.10 -10.16
C ASP A 170 21.52 -11.57 -10.20
N ARG A 171 22.76 -11.09 -10.22
CA ARG A 171 23.08 -9.66 -10.27
C ARG A 171 22.75 -9.03 -11.61
N GLU A 172 22.82 -9.80 -12.70
CA GLU A 172 22.49 -9.27 -14.04
C GLU A 172 20.97 -9.02 -14.16
N ALA A 173 20.15 -9.94 -13.64
CA ALA A 173 18.70 -9.71 -13.55
C ALA A 173 18.37 -8.48 -12.69
N MET A 174 19.03 -8.28 -11.56
CA MET A 174 18.85 -7.06 -10.75
C MET A 174 19.27 -5.81 -11.52
N ARG A 175 20.41 -5.84 -12.22
CA ARG A 175 20.89 -4.71 -13.04
C ARG A 175 19.90 -4.35 -14.14
N ALA A 176 19.39 -5.35 -14.86
CA ALA A 176 18.40 -5.14 -15.91
C ALA A 176 17.11 -4.52 -15.36
N LEU A 177 16.62 -4.99 -14.21
CA LEU A 177 15.43 -4.43 -13.55
C LEU A 177 15.65 -2.98 -13.10
N LEU A 178 16.83 -2.65 -12.54
CA LEU A 178 17.19 -1.29 -12.16
C LEU A 178 17.26 -0.36 -13.36
N ALA A 179 17.89 -0.79 -14.44
CA ALA A 179 17.99 0.00 -15.68
C ALA A 179 16.59 0.34 -16.24
N ARG A 180 15.68 -0.63 -16.25
CA ARG A 180 14.28 -0.42 -16.66
C ARG A 180 13.55 0.55 -15.73
N ALA A 181 13.67 0.37 -14.40
CA ALA A 181 13.04 1.26 -13.43
C ALA A 181 13.56 2.70 -13.54
N SER A 182 14.88 2.86 -13.73
CA SER A 182 15.51 4.17 -13.94
C SER A 182 15.02 4.81 -15.23
N ALA A 183 15.02 4.08 -16.35
CA ALA A 183 14.52 4.56 -17.63
C ALA A 183 13.03 4.94 -17.61
N ALA A 184 12.22 4.25 -16.78
CA ALA A 184 10.83 4.57 -16.56
C ALA A 184 10.62 5.77 -15.59
N GLY A 185 11.69 6.41 -15.10
CA GLY A 185 11.61 7.58 -14.23
C GLY A 185 11.19 7.29 -12.78
N CYS A 186 11.43 6.07 -12.27
CA CYS A 186 11.19 5.76 -10.86
C CYS A 186 12.14 6.58 -9.98
N ALA A 187 11.62 7.25 -8.94
CA ALA A 187 12.41 8.14 -8.08
C ALA A 187 13.03 7.42 -6.88
N THR A 188 12.38 6.37 -6.39
CA THR A 188 12.76 5.66 -5.16
C THR A 188 12.87 4.17 -5.41
N LEU A 189 14.01 3.59 -5.03
CA LEU A 189 14.22 2.15 -5.01
C LEU A 189 13.92 1.60 -3.61
N VAL A 190 13.02 0.63 -3.54
CA VAL A 190 12.69 -0.10 -2.30
C VAL A 190 13.29 -1.50 -2.39
N VAL A 191 14.39 -1.75 -1.72
CA VAL A 191 15.03 -3.07 -1.69
C VAL A 191 14.45 -3.91 -0.57
N THR A 192 13.91 -5.08 -0.90
CA THR A 192 13.42 -6.04 0.09
C THR A 192 14.55 -6.95 0.52
N LEU A 193 14.96 -6.85 1.80
CA LEU A 193 16.15 -7.50 2.36
C LEU A 193 16.05 -9.04 2.41
N SER A 194 14.84 -9.54 2.64
CA SER A 194 14.58 -10.99 2.63
C SER A 194 13.24 -11.25 1.98
N ALA A 195 13.22 -12.01 0.91
CA ALA A 195 12.00 -12.34 0.20
C ALA A 195 11.74 -13.85 0.31
N ARG A 196 10.74 -14.22 1.10
CA ARG A 196 10.11 -15.53 0.94
C ARG A 196 8.89 -15.32 0.06
N LEU A 197 8.92 -15.87 -1.14
CA LEU A 197 7.76 -15.79 -2.03
C LEU A 197 6.61 -16.56 -1.38
N PRO A 198 5.49 -15.91 -1.08
CA PRO A 198 4.33 -16.59 -0.49
C PRO A 198 3.55 -17.37 -1.55
N VAL A 199 4.20 -17.84 -2.61
CA VAL A 199 3.59 -18.68 -3.62
C VAL A 199 3.82 -20.14 -3.21
N PRO A 200 2.89 -20.80 -2.53
CA PRO A 200 2.83 -22.24 -2.62
C PRO A 200 2.36 -22.50 -4.04
N LEU A 201 3.32 -22.69 -4.94
CA LEU A 201 3.04 -23.50 -6.09
C LEU A 201 2.42 -24.80 -5.56
N PRO A 202 1.25 -25.22 -6.06
CA PRO A 202 0.82 -26.58 -5.81
C PRO A 202 2.03 -27.45 -6.09
N ARG A 203 2.43 -28.31 -5.17
CA ARG A 203 3.60 -29.22 -5.32
C ARG A 203 3.54 -30.11 -6.56
N ARG A 204 2.55 -29.90 -7.42
CA ARG A 204 2.25 -30.63 -8.65
C ARG A 204 2.24 -29.78 -9.93
N PHE A 205 2.82 -28.58 -9.92
CA PHE A 205 3.16 -27.91 -11.17
C PHE A 205 4.30 -28.69 -11.82
N GLY A 206 3.97 -29.61 -12.74
CA GLY A 206 4.97 -30.37 -13.51
C GLY A 206 4.98 -31.88 -13.29
N GLN A 207 4.18 -32.48 -12.40
CA GLN A 207 4.05 -33.94 -12.31
C GLN A 207 2.64 -34.37 -12.73
N GLY A 208 2.62 -35.11 -13.81
CA GLY A 208 1.52 -35.53 -14.65
C GLY A 208 0.17 -35.91 -14.04
N GLY A 209 -0.89 -35.73 -14.82
CA GLY A 209 -2.19 -36.32 -14.66
C GLY A 209 -3.34 -35.43 -14.18
N GLY A 210 -3.21 -34.10 -14.22
CA GLY A 210 -4.28 -33.14 -13.92
C GLY A 210 -4.63 -32.26 -15.11
N LEU A 211 -5.72 -31.47 -15.02
CA LEU A 211 -6.08 -30.41 -15.95
C LEU A 211 -4.83 -29.57 -16.34
N PRO A 212 -4.77 -28.97 -17.54
CA PRO A 212 -3.54 -28.34 -18.13
C PRO A 212 -2.83 -27.30 -17.26
N LEU A 213 -3.35 -26.98 -16.09
CA LEU A 213 -2.80 -26.00 -15.11
C LEU A 213 -2.43 -26.62 -13.77
N GLY A 214 -2.45 -27.96 -13.60
CA GLY A 214 -2.24 -28.62 -12.29
C GLY A 214 -3.29 -28.25 -11.23
N LEU A 215 -4.46 -27.77 -11.67
CA LEU A 215 -5.58 -27.42 -10.80
C LEU A 215 -6.32 -28.66 -10.32
N SER A 216 -6.74 -28.68 -9.06
CA SER A 216 -7.69 -29.67 -8.58
C SER A 216 -9.08 -29.41 -9.16
N LEU A 217 -9.93 -30.46 -9.18
CA LEU A 217 -11.32 -30.30 -9.64
C LEU A 217 -12.07 -29.20 -8.86
N SER A 218 -11.85 -29.12 -7.55
CA SER A 218 -12.46 -28.07 -6.71
C SER A 218 -11.99 -26.67 -7.09
N GLN A 219 -10.72 -26.48 -7.47
CA GLN A 219 -10.18 -25.20 -7.93
C GLN A 219 -10.74 -24.83 -9.32
N ALA A 220 -10.88 -25.81 -10.20
CA ALA A 220 -11.49 -25.59 -11.52
C ALA A 220 -12.97 -25.15 -11.37
N LEU A 221 -13.74 -25.83 -10.51
CA LEU A 221 -15.12 -25.44 -10.20
C LEU A 221 -15.21 -24.05 -9.56
N ASP A 222 -14.29 -23.71 -8.67
CA ASP A 222 -14.22 -22.38 -8.05
C ASP A 222 -13.93 -21.31 -9.09
N ILE A 223 -13.03 -21.54 -10.05
CA ILE A 223 -12.78 -20.64 -11.17
C ILE A 223 -14.03 -20.46 -12.04
N LEU A 224 -14.72 -21.54 -12.36
CA LEU A 224 -15.98 -21.50 -13.14
C LEU A 224 -17.09 -20.74 -12.42
N ALA A 225 -17.10 -20.74 -11.09
CA ALA A 225 -18.02 -19.97 -10.29
C ALA A 225 -17.74 -18.45 -10.32
N HIS A 226 -16.57 -18.02 -10.88
CA HIS A 226 -16.17 -16.61 -10.99
C HIS A 226 -15.94 -16.20 -12.44
N PRO A 227 -16.98 -16.29 -13.34
CA PRO A 227 -16.80 -16.12 -14.78
C PRO A 227 -16.33 -14.70 -15.15
N GLY A 228 -16.75 -13.67 -14.41
CA GLY A 228 -16.31 -12.31 -14.66
C GLY A 228 -14.80 -12.12 -14.46
N TRP A 229 -14.22 -12.73 -13.44
CA TRP A 229 -12.79 -12.73 -13.22
C TRP A 229 -12.05 -13.55 -14.30
N ALA A 230 -12.53 -14.76 -14.59
CA ALA A 230 -11.91 -15.65 -15.58
C ALA A 230 -11.87 -15.00 -16.97
N LEU A 231 -12.99 -14.40 -17.40
CA LEU A 231 -13.08 -13.69 -18.68
C LEU A 231 -12.17 -12.45 -18.71
N GLY A 232 -12.12 -11.69 -17.62
CA GLY A 232 -11.21 -10.56 -17.47
C GLY A 232 -9.74 -10.98 -17.62
N LEU A 233 -9.33 -12.07 -16.97
CA LEU A 233 -7.97 -12.60 -17.07
C LEU A 233 -7.67 -13.14 -18.48
N LEU A 234 -8.64 -13.82 -19.14
CA LEU A 234 -8.48 -14.30 -20.51
C LEU A 234 -8.29 -13.17 -21.52
N ARG A 235 -8.86 -12.00 -21.27
CA ARG A 235 -8.72 -10.81 -22.13
C ARG A 235 -7.53 -9.94 -21.73
N ALA A 236 -6.86 -10.23 -20.61
CA ALA A 236 -5.72 -9.45 -20.16
C ALA A 236 -4.54 -9.61 -21.13
N GLU A 237 -3.89 -8.49 -21.46
CA GLU A 237 -2.69 -8.44 -22.30
C GLU A 237 -1.52 -9.17 -21.64
N HIS A 238 -1.37 -8.98 -20.32
CA HIS A 238 -0.32 -9.61 -19.53
C HIS A 238 -0.93 -10.55 -18.48
N ARG A 239 -0.37 -11.76 -18.37
CA ARG A 239 -0.82 -12.82 -17.44
C ARG A 239 0.33 -13.41 -16.63
N SER A 240 1.51 -12.86 -16.78
CA SER A 240 2.75 -13.28 -16.14
C SER A 240 3.49 -12.06 -15.59
N LEU A 241 4.67 -12.25 -15.02
CA LEU A 241 5.49 -11.19 -14.42
C LEU A 241 6.13 -10.32 -15.52
N GLY A 242 5.52 -9.17 -15.83
CA GLY A 242 5.90 -8.31 -16.95
C GLY A 242 7.30 -7.75 -16.87
N ASN A 243 7.82 -7.51 -15.66
CA ASN A 243 9.18 -7.01 -15.49
C ASN A 243 10.26 -8.08 -15.68
N LEU A 244 9.92 -9.36 -15.56
CA LEU A 244 10.87 -10.48 -15.69
C LEU A 244 10.88 -11.09 -17.10
N ARG A 245 10.10 -10.57 -18.04
CA ARG A 245 10.07 -11.08 -19.41
C ARG A 245 11.43 -10.97 -20.05
N GLY A 246 11.88 -12.07 -20.65
CA GLY A 246 13.18 -12.18 -21.30
C GLY A 246 14.38 -12.29 -20.37
N LEU A 247 14.18 -12.31 -19.04
CA LEU A 247 15.27 -12.49 -18.07
C LEU A 247 15.48 -13.95 -17.65
N VAL A 248 14.51 -14.83 -17.93
CA VAL A 248 14.55 -16.23 -17.50
C VAL A 248 14.65 -17.15 -18.72
N PRO A 249 15.73 -17.95 -18.82
CA PRO A 249 15.97 -18.80 -20.00
C PRO A 249 14.85 -19.81 -20.28
N GLU A 250 14.19 -20.30 -19.23
CA GLU A 250 13.12 -21.30 -19.30
C GLU A 250 11.80 -20.73 -19.82
N GLY A 251 11.72 -19.42 -20.03
CA GLY A 251 10.57 -18.73 -20.62
C GLY A 251 9.80 -17.83 -19.64
N ASP A 252 8.84 -17.08 -20.20
CA ASP A 252 8.14 -15.99 -19.53
C ASP A 252 6.85 -16.42 -18.81
N GLY A 253 6.52 -17.71 -18.79
CA GLY A 253 5.33 -18.23 -18.11
C GLY A 253 5.50 -18.28 -16.59
N LEU A 254 4.40 -18.14 -15.84
CA LEU A 254 4.46 -18.27 -14.37
C LEU A 254 5.02 -19.64 -13.93
N ALA A 255 4.81 -20.68 -14.72
CA ALA A 255 5.35 -22.01 -14.43
C ALA A 255 6.88 -22.07 -14.43
N SER A 256 7.54 -21.25 -15.25
CA SER A 256 9.01 -21.13 -15.30
C SER A 256 9.52 -20.08 -14.33
N LEU A 257 8.86 -18.91 -14.30
CA LEU A 257 9.30 -17.77 -13.51
C LEU A 257 9.24 -18.00 -11.99
N LEU A 258 8.21 -18.70 -11.50
CA LEU A 258 8.05 -18.87 -10.05
C LEU A 258 9.11 -19.82 -9.43
N PRO A 259 9.46 -20.98 -10.01
CA PRO A 259 10.58 -21.78 -9.54
C PRO A 259 11.92 -21.05 -9.61
N TRP A 260 12.16 -20.32 -10.71
CA TRP A 260 13.36 -19.51 -10.85
C TRP A 260 13.45 -18.47 -9.73
N LEU A 261 12.38 -17.69 -9.48
CA LEU A 261 12.34 -16.73 -8.39
C LEU A 261 12.57 -17.37 -7.02
N GLN A 262 12.02 -18.55 -6.76
CA GLN A 262 12.26 -19.27 -5.50
C GLN A 262 13.75 -19.61 -5.31
N ALA A 263 14.44 -19.98 -6.39
CA ALA A 263 15.88 -20.25 -6.35
C ALA A 263 16.72 -18.97 -6.23
N GLN A 264 16.26 -17.86 -6.82
CA GLN A 264 17.00 -16.60 -6.87
C GLN A 264 16.80 -15.73 -5.64
N CYS A 265 15.60 -15.68 -5.05
CA CYS A 265 15.32 -14.79 -3.93
C CYS A 265 16.16 -15.13 -2.70
N LEU A 266 16.83 -14.13 -2.16
CA LEU A 266 17.58 -14.28 -0.90
C LEU A 266 16.61 -14.27 0.28
N THR A 267 16.82 -15.20 1.20
CA THR A 267 16.01 -15.36 2.42
C THR A 267 16.61 -14.68 3.65
N ALA A 268 17.82 -14.10 3.49
CA ALA A 268 18.51 -13.30 4.49
C ALA A 268 19.11 -12.06 3.84
N PRO A 269 19.33 -10.96 4.60
CA PRO A 269 19.98 -9.77 4.08
C PRO A 269 21.39 -10.04 3.54
N ASP A 270 21.67 -9.53 2.36
CA ASP A 270 23.02 -9.43 1.78
C ASP A 270 23.40 -7.95 1.68
N TRP A 271 24.14 -7.46 2.66
CA TRP A 271 24.53 -6.06 2.75
C TRP A 271 25.52 -5.63 1.66
N GLN A 272 26.33 -6.56 1.14
CA GLN A 272 27.21 -6.28 0.00
C GLN A 272 26.39 -6.06 -1.27
N ALA A 273 25.35 -6.85 -1.48
CA ALA A 273 24.44 -6.64 -2.59
C ALA A 273 23.67 -5.31 -2.44
N VAL A 274 23.28 -4.92 -1.23
CA VAL A 274 22.62 -3.62 -0.98
C VAL A 274 23.57 -2.46 -1.30
N ALA A 275 24.82 -2.50 -0.83
CA ALA A 275 25.83 -1.48 -1.12
C ALA A 275 26.14 -1.39 -2.64
N TRP A 276 26.20 -2.53 -3.31
CA TRP A 276 26.34 -2.58 -4.78
C TRP A 276 25.15 -1.95 -5.49
N LEU A 277 23.89 -2.24 -5.06
CA LEU A 277 22.70 -1.60 -5.60
C LEU A 277 22.68 -0.09 -5.37
N ARG A 278 23.14 0.38 -4.17
CA ARG A 278 23.29 1.82 -3.89
C ARG A 278 24.22 2.50 -4.91
N GLY A 279 25.34 1.85 -5.26
CA GLY A 279 26.27 2.38 -6.26
C GLY A 279 25.69 2.49 -7.67
N LEU A 280 24.66 1.70 -7.99
CA LEU A 280 23.99 1.72 -9.29
C LEU A 280 22.76 2.64 -9.34
N TRP A 281 22.13 2.91 -8.19
CA TRP A 281 20.88 3.66 -8.13
C TRP A 281 21.11 5.12 -7.74
N PRO A 282 20.84 6.08 -8.63
CA PRO A 282 21.09 7.50 -8.34
C PRO A 282 20.00 8.14 -7.47
N GLY A 283 18.80 7.54 -7.41
CA GLY A 283 17.65 8.03 -6.64
C GLY A 283 17.68 7.62 -5.17
N ARG A 284 16.56 7.81 -4.48
CA ARG A 284 16.42 7.41 -3.07
C ARG A 284 16.45 5.91 -2.89
N LEU A 285 17.17 5.47 -1.86
CA LEU A 285 17.25 4.07 -1.45
C LEU A 285 16.47 3.85 -0.16
N VAL A 286 15.54 2.91 -0.18
CA VAL A 286 14.73 2.51 0.98
C VAL A 286 14.88 1.01 1.19
N LEU A 287 15.14 0.58 2.44
CA LEU A 287 15.31 -0.84 2.76
C LEU A 287 14.07 -1.37 3.47
N LYS A 288 13.45 -2.41 2.92
CA LYS A 288 12.24 -3.02 3.45
C LYS A 288 12.53 -4.38 4.11
N GLY A 289 11.99 -4.58 5.31
CA GLY A 289 12.19 -5.80 6.08
C GLY A 289 13.12 -5.61 7.28
N VAL A 290 13.38 -4.36 7.67
CA VAL A 290 14.18 -4.03 8.87
C VAL A 290 13.33 -4.28 10.12
N LEU A 291 13.79 -5.17 11.00
CA LEU A 291 13.12 -5.50 12.26
C LEU A 291 14.03 -5.43 13.48
N ARG A 292 15.35 -5.40 13.28
CA ARG A 292 16.36 -5.48 14.34
C ARG A 292 17.25 -4.26 14.36
N PRO A 293 17.77 -3.85 15.53
CA PRO A 293 18.75 -2.77 15.65
C PRO A 293 19.96 -2.89 14.73
N ALA A 294 20.53 -4.09 14.63
CA ALA A 294 21.68 -4.35 13.75
C ALA A 294 21.37 -4.10 12.27
N GLU A 295 20.15 -4.46 11.82
CA GLU A 295 19.69 -4.21 10.46
C GLU A 295 19.48 -2.71 10.21
N ALA A 296 19.01 -1.96 11.24
CA ALA A 296 18.84 -0.51 11.16
C ALA A 296 20.20 0.21 11.01
N HIS A 297 21.23 -0.21 11.74
CA HIS A 297 22.59 0.33 11.59
C HIS A 297 23.16 0.01 10.23
N ALA A 298 23.10 -1.25 9.80
CA ALA A 298 23.58 -1.65 8.48
C ALA A 298 22.87 -0.93 7.33
N ALA A 299 21.58 -0.58 7.51
CA ALA A 299 20.85 0.21 6.54
C ALA A 299 21.46 1.62 6.37
N LEU A 300 21.83 2.28 7.47
CA LEU A 300 22.53 3.58 7.42
C LEU A 300 23.89 3.47 6.76
N ASP A 301 24.67 2.43 7.11
CA ASP A 301 26.01 2.21 6.55
C ASP A 301 25.95 1.99 5.02
N CYS A 302 24.83 1.44 4.51
CA CYS A 302 24.58 1.31 3.08
C CYS A 302 24.01 2.59 2.43
N GLY A 303 23.87 3.70 3.16
CA GLY A 303 23.36 4.97 2.63
C GLY A 303 21.85 4.95 2.34
N ALA A 304 21.06 4.21 3.12
CA ALA A 304 19.61 4.24 3.00
C ALA A 304 19.03 5.54 3.56
N GLU A 305 18.18 6.19 2.77
CA GLU A 305 17.45 7.41 3.15
C GLU A 305 16.10 7.08 3.82
N GLY A 306 15.68 5.83 3.72
CA GLY A 306 14.48 5.33 4.38
C GLY A 306 14.55 3.84 4.72
N VAL A 307 13.81 3.45 5.75
CA VAL A 307 13.57 2.04 6.07
C VAL A 307 12.08 1.77 6.22
N ILE A 308 11.65 0.57 5.86
CA ILE A 308 10.31 0.08 6.12
C ILE A 308 10.41 -1.05 7.12
N VAL A 309 9.94 -0.80 8.35
CA VAL A 309 9.81 -1.81 9.39
C VAL A 309 8.70 -2.77 9.00
N SER A 310 9.06 -3.98 8.64
CA SER A 310 8.18 -4.93 7.95
C SER A 310 8.56 -6.37 8.21
N ASN A 311 7.58 -7.22 8.53
CA ASN A 311 7.70 -8.67 8.50
C ASN A 311 7.04 -9.28 7.24
N HIS A 312 6.82 -8.46 6.19
CA HIS A 312 6.18 -8.81 4.92
C HIS A 312 4.74 -9.34 5.05
N GLY A 313 4.13 -9.30 6.23
CA GLY A 313 2.82 -9.86 6.52
C GLY A 313 2.75 -11.38 6.32
N SER A 314 3.89 -12.07 6.38
CA SER A 314 4.05 -13.50 6.10
C SER A 314 4.55 -14.28 7.32
N ASP A 315 4.42 -15.60 7.23
CA ASP A 315 4.82 -16.57 8.26
C ASP A 315 6.29 -16.98 8.12
N ALA A 316 7.20 -16.03 8.19
CA ALA A 316 8.62 -16.33 8.14
C ALA A 316 9.13 -16.75 9.54
N GLY A 317 8.87 -18.00 9.92
CA GLY A 317 9.38 -18.58 11.17
C GLY A 317 8.29 -18.91 12.20
N ALA A 318 8.69 -19.61 13.28
CA ALA A 318 7.78 -20.09 14.31
C ALA A 318 7.07 -18.98 15.09
N GLU A 319 7.73 -17.81 15.27
CA GLU A 319 7.15 -16.63 15.89
C GLU A 319 7.70 -15.36 15.21
N PRO A 320 7.05 -14.86 14.16
CA PRO A 320 7.50 -13.64 13.51
C PRO A 320 7.27 -12.43 14.41
N LEU A 321 8.32 -11.63 14.63
CA LEU A 321 8.22 -10.36 15.35
C LEU A 321 7.24 -9.43 14.63
N PRO A 322 6.19 -8.95 15.30
CA PRO A 322 5.28 -7.97 14.71
C PRO A 322 6.01 -6.67 14.36
N SER A 323 5.77 -6.14 13.16
CA SER A 323 6.44 -4.91 12.69
C SER A 323 6.29 -3.76 13.70
N LEU A 324 5.10 -3.59 14.29
CA LEU A 324 4.84 -2.50 15.22
C LEU A 324 5.46 -2.70 16.62
N GLN A 325 5.88 -3.91 16.96
CA GLN A 325 6.67 -4.14 18.18
C GLN A 325 8.14 -3.75 17.97
N ALA A 326 8.69 -3.99 16.78
CA ALA A 326 10.04 -3.57 16.41
C ALA A 326 10.15 -2.05 16.16
N LEU A 327 9.05 -1.43 15.74
CA LEU A 327 9.04 -0.04 15.28
C LEU A 327 9.61 0.98 16.28
N PRO A 328 9.24 1.00 17.58
CA PRO A 328 9.74 2.01 18.50
C PRO A 328 11.25 2.04 18.64
N GLU A 329 11.88 0.86 18.70
CA GLU A 329 13.32 0.73 18.82
C GLU A 329 14.03 1.17 17.54
N VAL A 330 13.60 0.70 16.38
CA VAL A 330 14.14 1.12 15.08
C VAL A 330 13.96 2.63 14.87
N ALA A 331 12.79 3.18 15.16
CA ALA A 331 12.52 4.60 15.02
C ALA A 331 13.41 5.46 15.95
N ARG A 332 13.66 5.00 17.17
CA ARG A 332 14.57 5.69 18.10
C ARG A 332 15.99 5.72 17.58
N LEU A 333 16.49 4.61 17.04
CA LEU A 333 17.86 4.49 16.51
C LEU A 333 18.08 5.36 15.27
N LEU A 334 17.08 5.48 14.42
CA LEU A 334 17.17 6.16 13.12
C LEU A 334 16.68 7.61 13.17
N ARG A 335 16.24 8.10 14.32
CA ARG A 335 15.68 9.46 14.48
C ARG A 335 16.63 10.54 13.95
N GLY A 336 16.12 11.39 13.03
CA GLY A 336 16.90 12.48 12.42
C GLY A 336 17.96 12.04 11.40
N ARG A 337 18.09 10.72 11.15
CA ARG A 337 19.11 10.18 10.25
C ARG A 337 18.50 9.50 9.02
N CYS A 338 17.32 8.94 9.16
CA CYS A 338 16.68 8.13 8.12
C CYS A 338 15.16 8.16 8.32
N ALA A 339 14.39 8.21 7.25
CA ALA A 339 12.94 8.12 7.30
C ALA A 339 12.50 6.71 7.71
N VAL A 340 11.62 6.60 8.71
CA VAL A 340 11.11 5.30 9.17
C VAL A 340 9.65 5.15 8.80
N LEU A 341 9.36 4.22 7.91
CA LEU A 341 8.01 3.80 7.56
C LEU A 341 7.72 2.43 8.18
N ALA A 342 6.45 2.08 8.26
CA ALA A 342 6.04 0.77 8.76
C ALA A 342 4.97 0.13 7.88
N ASP A 343 4.91 -1.19 7.85
CA ASP A 343 3.78 -1.93 7.29
C ASP A 343 3.36 -3.09 8.21
N GLY A 344 2.39 -3.86 7.80
CA GLY A 344 1.94 -5.03 8.55
C GLY A 344 0.62 -4.80 9.31
N GLY A 345 -0.46 -5.25 8.71
CA GLY A 345 -1.77 -5.28 9.37
C GLY A 345 -2.62 -4.01 9.31
N ILE A 346 -2.16 -2.92 8.72
CA ILE A 346 -2.92 -1.66 8.58
C ILE A 346 -4.23 -1.88 7.80
N ARG A 347 -5.37 -1.57 8.44
CA ARG A 347 -6.74 -1.74 7.89
C ARG A 347 -7.67 -0.60 8.23
N SER A 348 -7.22 0.37 9.02
CA SER A 348 -8.01 1.52 9.44
C SER A 348 -7.13 2.75 9.60
N GLY A 349 -7.74 3.95 9.55
CA GLY A 349 -7.03 5.18 9.86
C GLY A 349 -6.52 5.22 11.31
N GLY A 350 -7.19 4.53 12.23
CA GLY A 350 -6.69 4.34 13.60
C GLY A 350 -5.40 3.52 13.65
N ASP A 351 -5.27 2.49 12.80
CA ASP A 351 -4.03 1.71 12.70
C ASP A 351 -2.88 2.58 12.16
N VAL A 352 -3.17 3.48 11.21
CA VAL A 352 -2.19 4.47 10.72
C VAL A 352 -1.69 5.34 11.87
N LEU A 353 -2.61 5.97 12.61
CA LEU A 353 -2.25 6.86 13.72
C LEU A 353 -1.43 6.13 14.80
N LYS A 354 -1.74 4.85 15.09
CA LYS A 354 -0.95 4.02 16.01
C LYS A 354 0.50 3.85 15.55
N ALA A 355 0.73 3.55 14.28
CA ALA A 355 2.09 3.43 13.74
C ALA A 355 2.85 4.75 13.82
N LEU A 356 2.20 5.87 13.52
CA LEU A 356 2.80 7.20 13.63
C LEU A 356 3.17 7.52 15.09
N SER A 357 2.31 7.19 16.07
CA SER A 357 2.60 7.42 17.50
C SER A 357 3.75 6.56 18.03
N LEU A 358 4.12 5.49 17.33
CA LEU A 358 5.30 4.66 17.61
C LEU A 358 6.58 5.14 16.91
N GLY A 359 6.51 6.26 16.19
CA GLY A 359 7.66 6.91 15.57
C GLY A 359 7.82 6.69 14.07
N ALA A 360 6.85 6.07 13.38
CA ALA A 360 6.85 6.06 11.92
C ALA A 360 6.50 7.46 11.38
N CYS A 361 7.12 7.87 10.26
CA CYS A 361 6.71 9.04 9.48
C CYS A 361 5.58 8.73 8.50
N GLY A 362 5.33 7.45 8.21
CA GLY A 362 4.26 6.98 7.35
C GLY A 362 4.12 5.47 7.37
N VAL A 363 3.10 4.97 6.69
CA VAL A 363 2.83 3.53 6.58
C VAL A 363 2.61 3.09 5.15
N LEU A 364 2.84 1.79 4.88
CA LEU A 364 2.46 1.20 3.61
C LEU A 364 1.26 0.27 3.80
N VAL A 365 0.34 0.31 2.83
CA VAL A 365 -0.84 -0.54 2.82
C VAL A 365 -0.79 -1.53 1.67
N GLY A 366 -0.84 -2.83 1.97
CA GLY A 366 -0.86 -3.93 1.01
C GLY A 366 -2.28 -4.43 0.78
N ARG A 367 -2.71 -5.42 1.55
CA ARG A 367 -4.02 -6.08 1.36
C ARG A 367 -5.23 -5.13 1.34
N ALA A 368 -5.17 -3.98 2.02
CA ALA A 368 -6.28 -3.03 2.02
C ALA A 368 -6.60 -2.52 0.61
N TRP A 369 -5.58 -2.16 -0.19
CA TRP A 369 -5.80 -1.72 -1.55
C TRP A 369 -6.12 -2.89 -2.50
N LEU A 370 -5.55 -4.10 -2.28
CA LEU A 370 -5.90 -5.28 -3.06
C LEU A 370 -7.38 -5.68 -2.91
N TYR A 371 -7.94 -5.54 -1.71
CA TYR A 371 -9.38 -5.77 -1.52
C TYR A 371 -10.21 -4.76 -2.30
N GLY A 372 -9.79 -3.49 -2.32
CA GLY A 372 -10.41 -2.47 -3.16
C GLY A 372 -10.31 -2.82 -4.64
N LEU A 373 -9.12 -3.17 -5.11
CA LEU A 373 -8.87 -3.55 -6.49
C LEU A 373 -9.76 -4.73 -6.93
N ALA A 374 -9.80 -5.78 -6.13
CA ALA A 374 -10.64 -6.95 -6.40
C ALA A 374 -12.13 -6.63 -6.36
N ALA A 375 -12.55 -5.76 -5.45
CA ALA A 375 -13.95 -5.39 -5.30
C ALA A 375 -14.47 -4.54 -6.46
N ASP A 376 -13.67 -3.58 -6.99
CA ASP A 376 -14.21 -2.60 -7.97
C ASP A 376 -13.11 -1.88 -8.78
N GLY A 377 -12.00 -2.58 -9.07
CA GLY A 377 -10.91 -2.00 -9.85
C GLY A 377 -10.38 -0.70 -9.27
N GLU A 378 -10.16 0.30 -10.12
CA GLU A 378 -9.64 1.62 -9.74
C GLU A 378 -10.51 2.33 -8.70
N ALA A 379 -11.85 2.35 -8.92
CA ALA A 379 -12.78 2.97 -7.98
C ALA A 379 -12.78 2.29 -6.60
N GLY A 380 -12.58 0.96 -6.57
CA GLY A 380 -12.46 0.21 -5.34
C GLY A 380 -11.18 0.54 -4.57
N VAL A 381 -10.04 0.72 -5.27
CA VAL A 381 -8.79 1.17 -4.65
C VAL A 381 -8.95 2.58 -4.08
N GLU A 382 -9.49 3.51 -4.86
CA GLU A 382 -9.75 4.87 -4.41
C GLU A 382 -10.66 4.89 -3.17
N ARG A 383 -11.71 4.06 -3.16
CA ARG A 383 -12.61 3.89 -2.01
C ARG A 383 -11.85 3.39 -0.77
N ALA A 384 -10.98 2.40 -0.93
CA ALA A 384 -10.16 1.90 0.19
C ALA A 384 -9.28 3.00 0.79
N LEU A 385 -8.63 3.80 -0.05
CA LEU A 385 -7.77 4.90 0.38
C LEU A 385 -8.57 6.03 1.04
N ARG A 386 -9.74 6.38 0.51
CA ARG A 386 -10.64 7.38 1.10
C ARG A 386 -11.21 6.93 2.45
N ILE A 387 -11.48 5.63 2.64
CA ILE A 387 -11.87 5.06 3.94
C ILE A 387 -10.74 5.29 4.96
N LEU A 388 -9.50 4.93 4.61
CA LEU A 388 -8.35 5.13 5.48
C LEU A 388 -8.14 6.59 5.84
N HIS A 389 -8.27 7.50 4.87
CA HIS A 389 -8.16 8.94 5.07
C HIS A 389 -9.24 9.47 6.04
N ALA A 390 -10.50 9.15 5.79
CA ALA A 390 -11.61 9.60 6.64
C ALA A 390 -11.50 9.07 8.07
N GLU A 391 -11.11 7.81 8.25
CA GLU A 391 -10.89 7.20 9.55
C GLU A 391 -9.67 7.81 10.27
N LEU A 392 -8.61 8.17 9.53
CA LEU A 392 -7.43 8.85 10.07
C LEU A 392 -7.81 10.24 10.58
N CYS A 393 -8.50 11.06 9.78
CA CYS A 393 -9.01 12.36 10.22
C CYS A 393 -9.90 12.23 11.47
N ALA A 394 -10.77 11.23 11.51
CA ALA A 394 -11.61 10.97 12.69
C ALA A 394 -10.79 10.57 13.93
N ALA A 395 -9.71 9.79 13.74
CA ALA A 395 -8.81 9.39 14.84
C ALA A 395 -7.98 10.59 15.34
N MET A 396 -7.44 11.43 14.43
CA MET A 396 -6.73 12.66 14.73
C MET A 396 -7.60 13.61 15.53
N ARG A 397 -8.85 13.82 15.10
CA ARG A 397 -9.80 14.69 15.84
C ARG A 397 -10.02 14.21 17.25
N ARG A 398 -10.22 12.91 17.47
CA ARG A 398 -10.37 12.33 18.84
C ARG A 398 -9.11 12.49 19.68
N GLY A 399 -7.92 12.49 19.05
CA GLY A 399 -6.63 12.69 19.70
C GLY A 399 -6.24 14.16 19.90
N GLY A 400 -7.06 15.13 19.46
CA GLY A 400 -6.72 16.57 19.54
C GLY A 400 -5.59 16.96 18.58
N ILE A 401 -5.37 16.19 17.50
CA ILE A 401 -4.32 16.41 16.50
C ILE A 401 -4.93 17.19 15.34
N SER A 402 -4.37 18.35 15.02
CA SER A 402 -4.85 19.23 13.94
C SER A 402 -4.17 18.97 12.59
N GLY A 403 -2.94 18.46 12.61
CA GLY A 403 -2.20 18.19 11.38
C GLY A 403 -0.96 17.37 11.64
N MET A 404 -0.35 16.91 10.55
CA MET A 404 0.97 16.27 10.54
C MET A 404 1.98 17.29 10.03
N SER A 405 3.06 17.54 10.77
CA SER A 405 4.24 18.16 10.18
C SER A 405 4.97 17.06 9.43
N GLY A 406 5.41 17.34 8.22
CA GLY A 406 6.30 16.41 7.53
C GLY A 406 7.46 16.09 8.46
N GLY A 407 7.55 14.85 8.93
CA GLY A 407 8.72 14.32 9.62
C GLY A 407 9.85 14.19 8.60
N GLY A 408 10.27 15.32 8.05
CA GLY A 408 11.31 15.45 7.07
C GLY A 408 12.50 16.11 7.72
N GLN A 409 13.62 15.55 7.50
CA GLN A 409 14.89 16.21 7.61
C GLN A 409 14.78 17.59 6.94
N GLU A 410 14.71 18.67 7.72
CA GLU A 410 15.27 19.94 7.31
C GLU A 410 16.78 19.72 7.38
N THR A 411 17.38 19.48 6.23
CA THR A 411 18.83 19.61 6.03
C THR A 411 19.16 21.06 5.81
#